data_5a0241b3dec32f17fc95c1ebabe0e01f
#
_entry.id   5a0241b3dec32f17fc95c1ebabe0e01f
#
_cell.length_a   1.000
_cell.length_b   1.000
_cell.length_c   1.000
_cell.angle_alpha   90.00
_cell.angle_beta   90.00
_cell.angle_gamma   90.00
#
_symmetry.space_group_name_H-M   'P 1'
#
loop_
_entity.id
_entity.type
_entity.pdbx_description
1 polymer ?
#
loop_
_entity_poly.entity_id
_entity_poly.type
_entity_poly.pdbx_seq_one_letter_code
_entity_poly.pdbx_strand_id
1 'polypeptide(L)'
;MLKGIILNMYGNNFTIESFDSELWEAFEGEKKRQEEHIELIASENYASPRILEAQGSILTNKYAEGYPGKRYYGGCEFVDVAEQLAIDRAKQLFK
;
A
#
# COMPACT_ATOMS: atom_id res chain seq x y z
N MET A 1 -16.76 19.72 16.50
CA MET A 1 -15.72 18.98 15.83
C MET A 1 -15.38 17.67 16.52
N LEU A 2 -15.20 16.62 15.78
CA LEU A 2 -15.06 15.26 16.32
C LEU A 2 -13.62 14.84 16.57
N LYS A 3 -12.67 15.78 16.71
CA LYS A 3 -11.24 15.47 16.89
C LYS A 3 -10.95 14.53 18.03
N GLY A 4 -11.69 14.63 19.13
CA GLY A 4 -11.46 13.76 20.27
C GLY A 4 -12.12 12.39 20.17
N ILE A 5 -12.94 12.16 19.14
CA ILE A 5 -13.72 10.93 18.97
C ILE A 5 -13.07 9.99 17.97
N ILE A 6 -12.36 10.53 16.94
CA ILE A 6 -11.74 9.73 15.89
C ILE A 6 -10.24 9.61 16.13
N LEU A 7 -9.86 9.26 17.35
CA LEU A 7 -8.46 9.06 17.69
C LEU A 7 -8.02 7.64 17.35
N ASN A 8 -6.81 7.51 16.85
CA ASN A 8 -6.15 6.23 16.60
C ASN A 8 -6.89 5.29 15.63
N MET A 9 -7.56 5.86 14.62
CA MET A 9 -8.16 5.02 13.57
C MET A 9 -7.12 4.05 12.97
N TYR A 10 -5.87 4.48 12.89
CA TYR A 10 -4.76 3.68 12.36
C TYR A 10 -3.77 3.27 13.45
N GLY A 11 -4.25 3.06 14.68
CA GLY A 11 -3.40 2.69 15.80
C GLY A 11 -2.76 1.30 15.68
N ASN A 12 -1.70 1.07 16.47
CA ASN A 12 -0.92 -0.16 16.41
C ASN A 12 -1.70 -1.43 16.77
N ASN A 13 -2.84 -1.30 17.44
CA ASN A 13 -3.67 -2.43 17.84
C ASN A 13 -4.50 -3.00 16.67
N PHE A 14 -4.47 -2.36 15.51
CA PHE A 14 -5.25 -2.79 14.36
C PHE A 14 -4.38 -3.55 13.35
N THR A 15 -3.50 -4.41 13.84
CA THR A 15 -2.69 -5.29 13.00
C THR A 15 -3.32 -6.68 12.91
N ILE A 16 -3.05 -7.37 11.82
CA ILE A 16 -3.49 -8.77 11.66
C ILE A 16 -2.85 -9.63 12.74
N GLU A 17 -1.57 -9.42 13.01
CA GLU A 17 -0.83 -10.17 14.03
C GLU A 17 -1.50 -10.13 15.40
N SER A 18 -1.98 -8.96 15.81
CA SER A 18 -2.60 -8.80 17.12
C SER A 18 -4.05 -9.26 17.18
N PHE A 19 -4.72 -9.36 16.04
CA PHE A 19 -6.16 -9.61 15.96
C PHE A 19 -6.50 -11.03 15.50
N ASP A 20 -5.75 -11.57 14.55
CA ASP A 20 -6.03 -12.86 13.91
C ASP A 20 -4.74 -13.66 13.75
N SER A 21 -4.40 -14.41 14.78
CA SER A 21 -3.15 -15.17 14.81
C SER A 21 -3.11 -16.28 13.76
N GLU A 22 -4.25 -16.90 13.45
CA GLU A 22 -4.30 -17.95 12.44
C GLU A 22 -3.95 -17.43 11.06
N LEU A 23 -4.53 -16.28 10.70
CA LEU A 23 -4.22 -15.63 9.42
C LEU A 23 -2.78 -15.14 9.40
N TRP A 24 -2.30 -14.58 10.49
CA TRP A 24 -0.93 -14.11 10.60
C TRP A 24 0.09 -15.23 10.41
N GLU A 25 -0.16 -16.39 11.00
CA GLU A 25 0.70 -17.58 10.82
C GLU A 25 0.76 -18.01 9.35
N ALA A 26 -0.34 -17.93 8.63
CA ALA A 26 -0.37 -18.21 7.20
C ALA A 26 0.52 -17.24 6.41
N PHE A 27 0.47 -15.93 6.74
CA PHE A 27 1.32 -14.92 6.11
C PHE A 27 2.80 -15.17 6.41
N GLU A 28 3.13 -15.48 7.64
CA GLU A 28 4.51 -15.79 8.03
C GLU A 28 5.01 -17.07 7.35
N GLY A 29 4.14 -18.07 7.22
CA GLY A 29 4.45 -19.29 6.49
C GLY A 29 4.74 -19.03 5.02
N GLU A 30 3.92 -18.21 4.36
CA GLU A 30 4.12 -17.85 2.95
C GLU A 30 5.37 -17.01 2.75
N LYS A 31 5.64 -16.08 3.66
CA LYS A 31 6.88 -15.30 3.63
C LYS A 31 8.10 -16.22 3.64
N LYS A 32 8.12 -17.18 4.56
CA LYS A 32 9.21 -18.15 4.66
C LYS A 32 9.32 -19.00 3.39
N ARG A 33 8.18 -19.44 2.86
CA ARG A 33 8.17 -20.21 1.61
C ARG A 33 8.80 -19.42 0.46
N GLN A 34 8.45 -18.16 0.32
CA GLN A 34 9.01 -17.30 -0.73
C GLN A 34 10.50 -17.05 -0.56
N GLU A 35 10.96 -16.91 0.67
CA GLU A 35 12.39 -16.70 0.95
C GLU A 35 13.24 -17.95 0.73
N GLU A 36 12.70 -19.13 1.01
CA GLU A 36 13.47 -20.39 1.01
C GLU A 36 13.36 -21.21 -0.28
N HIS A 37 12.38 -20.94 -1.13
CA HIS A 37 12.15 -21.74 -2.33
C HIS A 37 12.41 -20.93 -3.60
N ILE A 38 12.89 -21.63 -4.62
CA ILE A 38 13.10 -21.03 -5.95
C ILE A 38 11.76 -20.99 -6.66
N GLU A 39 11.41 -19.79 -7.16
CA GLU A 39 10.19 -19.58 -7.94
C GLU A 39 10.46 -19.79 -9.43
N LEU A 40 9.77 -20.78 -10.02
CA LEU A 40 9.93 -21.10 -11.44
C LEU A 40 8.68 -20.79 -12.27
N ILE A 41 7.66 -20.19 -11.68
CA ILE A 41 6.47 -19.79 -12.42
C ILE A 41 6.76 -18.45 -13.10
N ALA A 42 6.85 -18.49 -14.42
CA ALA A 42 7.28 -17.34 -15.22
C ALA A 42 6.38 -16.11 -15.10
N SER A 43 5.12 -16.30 -14.74
CA SER A 43 4.13 -15.21 -14.61
C SER A 43 4.14 -14.55 -13.23
N GLU A 44 4.89 -15.08 -12.26
CA GLU A 44 4.98 -14.46 -10.95
C GLU A 44 6.13 -13.45 -10.87
N ASN A 45 5.89 -12.38 -10.13
CA ASN A 45 6.88 -11.36 -9.87
C ASN A 45 6.80 -10.96 -8.40
N TYR A 46 7.91 -11.13 -7.68
CA TYR A 46 7.96 -10.76 -6.28
C TYR A 46 8.17 -9.26 -6.13
N ALA A 47 7.14 -8.59 -5.64
CA ALA A 47 7.22 -7.16 -5.37
C ALA A 47 8.14 -6.90 -4.18
N SER A 48 8.88 -5.80 -4.25
CA SER A 48 9.75 -5.40 -3.13
C SER A 48 8.92 -5.01 -1.89
N PRO A 49 9.52 -5.06 -0.69
CA PRO A 49 8.82 -4.63 0.52
C PRO A 49 8.24 -3.22 0.44
N ARG A 50 8.92 -2.30 -0.23
CA ARG A 50 8.43 -0.92 -0.40
C ARG A 50 7.18 -0.85 -1.27
N ILE A 51 7.11 -1.65 -2.31
CA ILE A 51 5.92 -1.73 -3.16
C ILE A 51 4.75 -2.31 -2.37
N LEU A 52 5.00 -3.37 -1.59
CA LEU A 52 3.97 -3.96 -0.74
C LEU A 52 3.45 -2.97 0.30
N GLU A 53 4.36 -2.19 0.91
CA GLU A 53 3.99 -1.14 1.86
C GLU A 53 3.12 -0.06 1.22
N ALA A 54 3.49 0.41 0.03
CA ALA A 54 2.71 1.41 -0.70
C ALA A 54 1.33 0.87 -1.07
N GLN A 55 1.26 -0.35 -1.55
CA GLN A 55 0.01 -0.99 -1.97
C GLN A 55 -0.95 -1.20 -0.81
N GLY A 56 -0.44 -1.56 0.36
CA GLY A 56 -1.23 -1.74 1.57
C GLY A 56 -1.38 -0.48 2.42
N SER A 57 -1.06 0.68 1.89
CA SER A 57 -1.13 1.94 2.64
C SER A 57 -2.54 2.51 2.71
N ILE A 58 -2.69 3.58 3.50
CA ILE A 58 -3.97 4.29 3.63
C ILE A 58 -4.47 4.90 2.31
N LEU A 59 -3.61 5.02 1.31
CA LEU A 59 -4.02 5.48 -0.02
C LEU A 59 -5.07 4.54 -0.64
N THR A 60 -5.10 3.29 -0.20
CA THR A 60 -6.14 2.32 -0.59
C THR A 60 -7.55 2.84 -0.32
N ASN A 61 -7.73 3.67 0.70
CA ASN A 61 -9.03 4.21 1.09
C ASN A 61 -9.50 5.38 0.21
N LYS A 62 -8.62 5.92 -0.63
CA LYS A 62 -8.94 7.16 -1.37
C LYS A 62 -9.35 6.88 -2.80
N TYR A 63 -10.58 7.27 -3.11
CA TYR A 63 -11.07 7.27 -4.49
C TYR A 63 -10.54 8.51 -5.21
N ALA A 64 -9.68 8.31 -6.18
CA ALA A 64 -8.93 9.39 -6.83
C ALA A 64 -9.08 9.36 -8.36
N GLU A 65 -10.32 9.22 -8.82
CA GLU A 65 -10.62 9.24 -10.25
C GLU A 65 -10.17 10.56 -10.88
N GLY A 66 -9.47 10.45 -12.02
CA GLY A 66 -8.89 11.59 -12.71
C GLY A 66 -7.36 11.54 -12.65
N TYR A 67 -6.75 12.73 -12.68
CA TYR A 67 -5.29 12.89 -12.69
C TYR A 67 -4.87 13.96 -11.69
N PRO A 68 -3.58 14.05 -11.33
CA PRO A 68 -3.12 15.09 -10.41
C PRO A 68 -3.58 16.48 -10.86
N GLY A 69 -4.21 17.22 -9.95
CA GLY A 69 -4.76 18.53 -10.23
C GLY A 69 -6.08 18.54 -11.03
N LYS A 70 -6.54 17.37 -11.48
CA LYS A 70 -7.76 17.23 -12.30
C LYS A 70 -8.58 16.05 -11.81
N ARG A 71 -9.03 16.13 -10.55
CA ARG A 71 -9.80 15.05 -9.92
C ARG A 71 -11.30 15.34 -9.99
N TYR A 72 -12.08 14.27 -10.02
CA TYR A 72 -13.54 14.39 -9.96
C TYR A 72 -14.01 14.63 -8.53
N TYR A 73 -13.22 14.28 -7.52
CA TYR A 73 -13.61 14.41 -6.11
C TYR A 73 -12.52 15.12 -5.31
N GLY A 74 -12.91 15.67 -4.17
CA GLY A 74 -12.00 16.39 -3.28
C GLY A 74 -11.15 15.46 -2.41
N GLY A 75 -10.24 16.05 -1.64
CA GLY A 75 -9.41 15.32 -0.68
C GLY A 75 -8.23 14.60 -1.30
N CYS A 76 -7.75 15.06 -2.44
CA CYS A 76 -6.68 14.39 -3.20
C CYS A 76 -5.32 15.11 -3.10
N GLU A 77 -5.16 16.05 -2.18
CA GLU A 77 -3.94 16.86 -2.06
C GLU A 77 -2.68 15.98 -1.93
N PHE A 78 -2.73 14.92 -1.13
CA PHE A 78 -1.58 14.06 -0.90
C PHE A 78 -1.49 12.91 -1.90
N VAL A 79 -2.62 12.40 -2.37
CA VAL A 79 -2.65 11.42 -3.46
C VAL A 79 -2.04 12.02 -4.72
N ASP A 80 -2.32 13.28 -4.99
CA ASP A 80 -1.74 14.00 -6.14
C ASP A 80 -0.21 14.04 -6.04
N VAL A 81 0.33 14.27 -4.85
CA VAL A 81 1.78 14.25 -4.64
C VAL A 81 2.36 12.88 -4.99
N ALA A 82 1.76 11.81 -4.46
CA ALA A 82 2.25 10.45 -4.72
C ALA A 82 2.21 10.12 -6.21
N GLU A 83 1.11 10.42 -6.88
CA GLU A 83 0.96 10.12 -8.31
C GLU A 83 1.88 10.98 -9.16
N GLN A 84 2.05 12.26 -8.84
CA GLN A 84 2.95 13.15 -9.58
C GLN A 84 4.41 12.70 -9.44
N LEU A 85 4.81 12.27 -8.24
CA LEU A 85 6.15 11.70 -8.04
C LEU A 85 6.37 10.47 -8.92
N ALA A 86 5.38 9.59 -9.02
CA ALA A 86 5.48 8.41 -9.87
C ALA A 86 5.64 8.80 -11.34
N ILE A 87 4.87 9.77 -11.82
CA ILE A 87 4.95 10.28 -13.20
C ILE A 87 6.35 10.86 -13.47
N ASP A 88 6.83 11.74 -12.60
CA ASP A 88 8.10 12.43 -12.79
C ASP A 88 9.28 11.46 -12.77
N ARG A 89 9.25 10.50 -11.84
CA ARG A 89 10.30 9.50 -11.71
C ARG A 89 10.31 8.51 -12.86
N ALA A 90 9.14 8.12 -13.37
CA ALA A 90 9.04 7.30 -14.57
C ALA A 90 9.65 8.01 -15.78
N LYS A 91 9.36 9.31 -15.94
CA LYS A 91 9.94 10.10 -17.01
C LYS A 91 11.47 10.21 -16.89
N GLN A 92 12.00 10.34 -15.67
CA GLN A 92 13.43 10.35 -15.46
C GLN A 92 14.09 9.02 -15.81
N LEU A 93 13.43 7.92 -15.47
CA LEU A 93 13.96 6.59 -15.70
C LEU A 93 14.01 6.24 -17.20
N PHE A 94 13.00 6.61 -17.94
CA PHE A 94 12.86 6.20 -19.35
C PHE A 94 13.22 7.28 -20.36
N LYS A 95 13.64 8.42 -19.94
CA LYS A 95 14.07 9.56 -20.80
C LYS A 95 13.73 9.46 -22.27
#